data_539bb8036e4cd115acb369472a3433e1
#
_entry.id   539bb8036e4cd115acb369472a3433e1
#
_cell.length_a   1.000
_cell.length_b   1.000
_cell.length_c   1.000
_cell.angle_alpha   90.00
_cell.angle_beta   90.00
_cell.angle_gamma   90.00
#
_symmetry.space_group_name_H-M   'P 1'
#
loop_
_entity.id
_entity.type
_entity.pdbx_description
1 polymer ?
#
loop_
_entity_poly.entity_id
_entity_poly.type
_entity_poly.pdbx_seq_one_letter_code
_entity_poly.pdbx_strand_id
1 'polypeptide(L)'
;MNVLCVDQDRTKLRQMKRDAKEIVPDARIAACRDPSRAERLAREKGCDVLLTNTVFDGSNWDGVMLAERIQRVNPRVNIIFITDHADTSAAYDAWQIGASAFLLRSYEKRRLAKALANPHFASE
;
A
#
# COMPACT_ATOMS: atom_id res chain seq x y z
N MET A 1 12.65 -7.98 3.31
CA MET A 1 11.48 -7.10 3.33
C MET A 1 10.41 -7.66 2.39
N ASN A 2 9.21 -7.79 2.87
CA ASN A 2 8.06 -8.25 2.09
C ASN A 2 7.17 -7.07 1.74
N VAL A 3 7.00 -6.82 0.44
CA VAL A 3 6.16 -5.73 -0.09
C VAL A 3 4.94 -6.35 -0.74
N LEU A 4 3.76 -5.89 -0.36
CA LEU A 4 2.50 -6.35 -0.94
C LEU A 4 1.87 -5.20 -1.72
N CYS A 5 1.62 -5.41 -3.01
CA CYS A 5 0.98 -4.44 -3.88
C CYS A 5 -0.44 -4.89 -4.17
N VAL A 6 -1.41 -3.99 -4.00
CA VAL A 6 -2.83 -4.32 -4.17
C VAL A 6 -3.54 -3.28 -5.02
N ASP A 7 -4.08 -3.70 -6.16
CA ASP A 7 -4.87 -2.86 -7.04
C ASP A 7 -5.68 -3.77 -7.98
N GLN A 8 -6.94 -3.44 -8.21
CA GLN A 8 -7.80 -4.23 -9.11
C GLN A 8 -7.35 -4.16 -10.56
N ASP A 9 -6.78 -3.04 -10.96
CA ASP A 9 -6.34 -2.82 -12.33
C ASP A 9 -4.98 -3.46 -12.56
N ARG A 10 -4.90 -4.36 -13.53
CA ARG A 10 -3.67 -5.11 -13.82
C ARG A 10 -2.51 -4.22 -14.22
N THR A 11 -2.79 -3.20 -15.02
CA THR A 11 -1.75 -2.28 -15.51
C THR A 11 -1.17 -1.46 -14.37
N LYS A 12 -2.04 -0.94 -13.50
CA LYS A 12 -1.62 -0.18 -12.33
C LYS A 12 -0.86 -1.04 -11.34
N LEU A 13 -1.33 -2.26 -11.12
CA LEU A 13 -0.66 -3.20 -10.23
C LEU A 13 0.74 -3.55 -10.74
N ARG A 14 0.86 -3.76 -12.04
CA ARG A 14 2.16 -4.04 -12.66
C ARG A 14 3.13 -2.87 -12.48
N GLN A 15 2.62 -1.64 -12.59
CA GLN A 15 3.43 -0.45 -12.38
C GLN A 15 3.90 -0.34 -10.93
N MET A 16 3.02 -0.60 -9.96
CA MET A 16 3.41 -0.63 -8.55
C MET A 16 4.55 -1.62 -8.31
N LYS A 17 4.41 -2.82 -8.84
CA LYS A 17 5.44 -3.86 -8.71
C LYS A 17 6.77 -3.40 -9.29
N ARG A 18 6.72 -2.83 -10.48
CA ARG A 18 7.92 -2.37 -11.19
C ARG A 18 8.64 -1.30 -10.40
N ASP A 19 7.90 -0.30 -9.95
CA ASP A 19 8.48 0.81 -9.20
C ASP A 19 9.06 0.36 -7.87
N ALA A 20 8.33 -0.50 -7.15
CA ALA A 20 8.82 -1.06 -5.90
C ALA A 20 10.10 -1.86 -6.11
N LYS A 21 10.15 -2.66 -7.18
CA LYS A 21 11.32 -3.49 -7.48
C LYS A 21 12.54 -2.64 -7.86
N GLU A 22 12.32 -1.55 -8.58
CA GLU A 22 13.40 -0.62 -8.91
C GLU A 22 13.97 0.04 -7.66
N ILE A 23 13.10 0.43 -6.74
CA ILE A 23 13.51 1.16 -5.54
C ILE A 23 14.14 0.26 -4.49
N VAL A 24 13.58 -0.93 -4.30
CA VAL A 24 14.08 -1.91 -3.32
C VAL A 24 14.32 -3.27 -4.01
N PRO A 25 15.44 -3.39 -4.75
CA PRO A 25 15.67 -4.58 -5.58
C PRO A 25 15.71 -5.90 -4.80
N ASP A 26 16.08 -5.86 -3.54
CA ASP A 26 16.20 -7.06 -2.71
C ASP A 26 14.89 -7.46 -2.03
N ALA A 27 13.84 -6.65 -2.17
CA ALA A 27 12.57 -6.95 -1.55
C ALA A 27 11.86 -8.10 -2.26
N ARG A 28 11.09 -8.86 -1.49
CA ARG A 28 10.15 -9.84 -2.04
C ARG A 28 8.86 -9.10 -2.30
N ILE A 29 8.41 -9.09 -3.55
CA ILE A 29 7.24 -8.32 -3.95
C ILE A 29 6.14 -9.26 -4.39
N ALA A 30 5.02 -9.22 -3.69
CA ALA A 30 3.80 -9.92 -4.06
C ALA A 30 2.78 -8.92 -4.58
N ALA A 31 1.91 -9.37 -5.45
CA ALA A 31 0.86 -8.53 -6.03
C ALA A 31 -0.47 -9.27 -5.97
N CYS A 32 -1.52 -8.54 -5.67
CA CYS A 32 -2.85 -9.10 -5.53
C CYS A 32 -3.91 -8.10 -5.99
N ARG A 33 -4.94 -8.58 -6.66
CA ARG A 33 -6.01 -7.72 -7.17
C ARG A 33 -7.23 -7.69 -6.25
N ASP A 34 -7.30 -8.58 -5.28
CA ASP A 34 -8.43 -8.71 -4.38
C ASP A 34 -8.00 -8.42 -2.94
N PRO A 35 -8.67 -7.46 -2.25
CA PRO A 35 -8.24 -7.08 -0.91
C PRO A 35 -8.37 -8.19 0.13
N SER A 36 -9.39 -9.05 0.06
CA SER A 36 -9.51 -10.12 1.04
C SER A 36 -8.40 -11.15 0.90
N ARG A 37 -8.00 -11.43 -0.34
CA ARG A 37 -6.87 -12.31 -0.60
C ARG A 37 -5.55 -11.66 -0.17
N ALA A 38 -5.44 -10.34 -0.33
CA ALA A 38 -4.27 -9.60 0.11
C ALA A 38 -4.07 -9.72 1.61
N GLU A 39 -5.14 -9.63 2.40
CA GLU A 39 -5.06 -9.84 3.84
C GLU A 39 -4.54 -11.24 4.16
N ARG A 40 -5.05 -12.24 3.45
CA ARG A 40 -4.63 -13.62 3.66
C ARG A 40 -3.14 -13.81 3.36
N LEU A 41 -2.68 -13.21 2.25
CA LEU A 41 -1.26 -13.25 1.89
C LEU A 41 -0.39 -12.60 2.97
N ALA A 42 -0.84 -11.48 3.53
CA ALA A 42 -0.11 -10.80 4.59
C ALA A 42 0.01 -11.70 5.84
N ARG A 43 -1.06 -12.42 6.17
CA ARG A 43 -1.04 -13.34 7.31
C ARG A 43 -0.10 -14.53 7.08
N GLU A 44 -0.09 -15.06 5.86
CA GLU A 44 0.71 -16.26 5.55
C GLU A 44 2.19 -15.95 5.33
N LYS A 45 2.49 -14.86 4.64
CA LYS A 45 3.85 -14.54 4.19
C LYS A 45 4.50 -13.41 4.96
N GLY A 46 3.72 -12.65 5.72
CA GLY A 46 4.17 -11.41 6.32
C GLY A 46 4.06 -10.25 5.34
N CYS A 47 3.99 -9.05 5.88
CA CYS A 47 3.90 -7.82 5.09
C CYS A 47 4.60 -6.71 5.84
N ASP A 48 5.72 -6.24 5.30
CA ASP A 48 6.46 -5.12 5.89
C ASP A 48 6.02 -3.79 5.29
N VAL A 49 5.61 -3.81 4.02
CA VAL A 49 5.15 -2.64 3.29
C VAL A 49 3.90 -2.99 2.51
N LEU A 50 2.87 -2.17 2.64
CA LEU A 50 1.65 -2.29 1.85
C LEU A 50 1.55 -1.10 0.91
N LEU A 51 1.53 -1.37 -0.40
CA LEU A 51 1.21 -0.39 -1.44
C LEU A 51 -0.18 -0.72 -1.94
N THR A 52 -1.15 0.16 -1.73
CA THR A 52 -2.53 -0.16 -2.09
C THR A 52 -3.29 1.02 -2.65
N ASN A 53 -4.21 0.74 -3.57
CA ASN A 53 -5.22 1.70 -3.96
C ASN A 53 -6.20 1.91 -2.81
N THR A 54 -6.93 3.01 -2.82
CA THR A 54 -7.93 3.33 -1.80
C THR A 54 -9.31 2.75 -2.12
N VAL A 55 -9.57 2.44 -3.38
CA VAL A 55 -10.90 1.99 -3.84
C VAL A 55 -10.79 0.64 -4.53
N PHE A 56 -11.72 -0.25 -4.21
CA PHE A 56 -11.87 -1.54 -4.90
C PHE A 56 -13.32 -1.65 -5.36
N ASP A 57 -13.55 -1.43 -6.64
CA ASP A 57 -14.91 -1.46 -7.23
C ASP A 57 -15.54 -2.83 -7.08
N GLY A 58 -16.83 -2.84 -6.73
CA GLY A 58 -17.56 -4.07 -6.57
C GLY A 58 -17.24 -4.85 -5.30
N SER A 59 -16.41 -4.29 -4.42
CA SER A 59 -16.03 -4.92 -3.16
C SER A 59 -16.62 -4.14 -1.98
N ASN A 60 -16.88 -4.83 -0.88
CA ASN A 60 -17.25 -4.20 0.38
C ASN A 60 -16.02 -3.63 1.10
N TRP A 61 -14.83 -3.89 0.59
CA TRP A 61 -13.58 -3.43 1.17
C TRP A 61 -13.10 -2.18 0.45
N ASP A 62 -12.46 -1.28 1.18
CA ASP A 62 -11.64 -0.22 0.60
C ASP A 62 -10.20 -0.37 1.07
N GLY A 63 -9.31 0.48 0.57
CA GLY A 63 -7.88 0.38 0.89
C GLY A 63 -7.58 0.69 2.35
N VAL A 64 -8.34 1.58 2.98
CA VAL A 64 -8.13 1.92 4.40
C VAL A 64 -8.51 0.72 5.27
N MET A 65 -9.63 0.08 4.96
CA MET A 65 -10.05 -1.13 5.66
C MET A 65 -9.01 -2.23 5.55
N LEU A 66 -8.48 -2.46 4.34
CA LEU A 66 -7.42 -3.43 4.12
C LEU A 66 -6.19 -3.10 4.98
N ALA A 67 -5.78 -1.84 4.96
CA ALA A 67 -4.61 -1.39 5.71
C ALA A 67 -4.79 -1.62 7.21
N GLU A 68 -5.97 -1.30 7.75
CA GLU A 68 -6.25 -1.52 9.16
C GLU A 68 -6.17 -3.00 9.53
N ARG A 69 -6.67 -3.87 8.67
CA ARG A 69 -6.61 -5.31 8.92
C ARG A 69 -5.17 -5.83 8.86
N ILE A 70 -4.37 -5.32 7.94
CA ILE A 70 -2.96 -5.71 7.87
C ILE A 70 -2.18 -5.17 9.06
N GLN A 71 -2.54 -4.00 9.59
CA GLN A 71 -1.94 -3.48 10.82
C GLN A 71 -2.16 -4.41 12.01
N ARG A 72 -3.26 -5.15 12.03
CA ARG A 72 -3.50 -6.14 13.09
C ARG A 72 -2.55 -7.32 12.99
N VAL A 73 -2.12 -7.65 11.77
CA VAL A 73 -1.13 -8.70 11.53
C VAL A 73 0.28 -8.19 11.88
N ASN A 74 0.60 -6.99 11.43
CA ASN A 74 1.88 -6.37 11.70
C ASN A 74 1.66 -4.88 12.04
N PRO A 75 1.66 -4.52 13.35
CA PRO A 75 1.45 -3.13 13.74
C PRO A 75 2.50 -2.15 13.21
N ARG A 76 3.63 -2.65 12.74
CA ARG A 76 4.71 -1.82 12.21
C ARG A 76 4.73 -1.75 10.69
N VAL A 77 3.69 -2.24 10.04
CA VAL A 77 3.62 -2.21 8.57
C VAL A 77 3.68 -0.77 8.07
N ASN A 78 4.49 -0.57 7.04
CA ASN A 78 4.56 0.71 6.35
C ASN A 78 3.47 0.76 5.30
N ILE A 79 2.48 1.64 5.47
CA ILE A 79 1.33 1.75 4.58
C ILE A 79 1.50 2.95 3.66
N ILE A 80 1.40 2.69 2.35
CA ILE A 80 1.50 3.72 1.31
C ILE A 80 0.30 3.56 0.39
N PHE A 81 -0.54 4.60 0.33
CA PHE A 81 -1.68 4.61 -0.59
C PHE A 81 -1.28 5.23 -1.93
N ILE A 82 -1.71 4.61 -3.01
CA ILE A 82 -1.52 5.11 -4.37
C ILE A 82 -2.88 5.12 -5.04
N THR A 83 -3.39 6.29 -5.39
CA THR A 83 -4.75 6.47 -5.90
C THR A 83 -4.79 7.38 -7.11
N ASP A 84 -5.85 7.23 -7.92
CA ASP A 84 -6.09 8.11 -9.06
C ASP A 84 -6.78 9.41 -8.66
N HIS A 85 -7.33 9.46 -7.44
CA HIS A 85 -8.19 10.55 -7.03
C HIS A 85 -7.67 11.28 -5.79
N ALA A 86 -7.67 12.61 -5.86
CA ALA A 86 -7.35 13.45 -4.71
C ALA A 86 -8.60 13.56 -3.83
N ASP A 87 -8.86 12.51 -3.04
CA ASP A 87 -10.00 12.45 -2.14
C ASP A 87 -9.54 12.87 -0.73
N THR A 88 -10.01 14.03 -0.29
CA THR A 88 -9.65 14.57 1.03
C THR A 88 -10.06 13.65 2.17
N SER A 89 -11.21 13.01 2.05
CA SER A 89 -11.70 12.08 3.08
C SER A 89 -10.79 10.86 3.18
N ALA A 90 -10.42 10.27 2.04
CA ALA A 90 -9.53 9.12 2.03
C ALA A 90 -8.14 9.49 2.56
N ALA A 91 -7.63 10.68 2.20
CA ALA A 91 -6.34 11.14 2.70
C ALA A 91 -6.37 11.35 4.22
N TYR A 92 -7.46 11.87 4.75
CA TYR A 92 -7.62 12.05 6.18
C TYR A 92 -7.62 10.69 6.90
N ASP A 93 -8.38 9.73 6.38
CA ASP A 93 -8.45 8.39 6.95
C ASP A 93 -7.08 7.70 6.90
N ALA A 94 -6.33 7.89 5.82
CA ALA A 94 -4.99 7.35 5.68
C ALA A 94 -4.05 7.93 6.75
N TRP A 95 -4.15 9.23 6.97
CA TRP A 95 -3.36 9.90 8.02
C TRP A 95 -3.72 9.38 9.40
N GLN A 96 -5.01 9.18 9.66
CA GLN A 96 -5.50 8.68 10.96
C GLN A 96 -4.91 7.32 11.32
N ILE A 97 -4.72 6.44 10.36
CA ILE A 97 -4.17 5.11 10.63
C ILE A 97 -2.64 5.08 10.60
N GLY A 98 -2.00 6.22 10.38
CA GLY A 98 -0.55 6.32 10.40
C GLY A 98 0.13 5.89 9.12
N ALA A 99 -0.54 6.03 7.97
CA ALA A 99 0.10 5.76 6.68
C ALA A 99 1.27 6.72 6.48
N SER A 100 2.35 6.22 5.88
CA SER A 100 3.52 7.06 5.64
C SER A 100 3.38 7.95 4.41
N ALA A 101 2.48 7.60 3.48
CA ALA A 101 2.25 8.44 2.30
C ALA A 101 0.88 8.16 1.69
N PHE A 102 0.37 9.18 1.01
CA PHE A 102 -0.83 9.12 0.21
C PHE A 102 -0.49 9.80 -1.12
N LEU A 103 -0.23 9.00 -2.14
CA LEU A 103 0.31 9.46 -3.41
C LEU A 103 -0.72 9.37 -4.52
N LEU A 104 -0.75 10.39 -5.39
CA LEU A 104 -1.52 10.29 -6.62
C LEU A 104 -0.79 9.40 -7.61
N ARG A 105 -1.54 8.77 -8.51
CA ARG A 105 -0.99 7.81 -9.49
C ARG A 105 0.14 8.41 -10.34
N SER A 106 0.09 9.70 -10.59
CA SER A 106 1.13 10.42 -11.35
C SER A 106 2.33 10.83 -10.48
N TYR A 107 2.51 10.17 -9.33
CA TYR A 107 3.57 10.52 -8.39
C TYR A 107 4.96 10.45 -9.01
N GLU A 108 5.87 11.24 -8.45
CA GLU A 108 7.28 11.12 -8.78
C GLU A 108 7.88 9.94 -8.00
N LYS A 109 8.70 9.13 -8.67
CA LYS A 109 9.31 7.95 -8.03
C LYS A 109 10.08 8.29 -6.76
N ARG A 110 10.67 9.48 -6.69
CA ARG A 110 11.40 9.90 -5.48
C ARG A 110 10.49 9.97 -4.26
N ARG A 111 9.21 10.28 -4.44
CA ARG A 111 8.24 10.33 -3.35
C ARG A 111 7.94 8.93 -2.82
N LEU A 112 7.79 7.99 -3.72
CA LEU A 112 7.62 6.59 -3.34
C LEU A 112 8.87 6.07 -2.64
N ALA A 113 10.04 6.39 -3.17
CA ALA A 113 11.31 5.99 -2.57
C ALA A 113 11.45 6.54 -1.15
N LYS A 114 11.06 7.79 -0.94
CA LYS A 114 11.11 8.41 0.38
C LYS A 114 10.17 7.72 1.36
N ALA A 115 8.94 7.41 0.92
CA ALA A 115 7.97 6.71 1.76
C ALA A 115 8.43 5.30 2.12
N LEU A 116 9.07 4.61 1.18
CA LEU A 116 9.62 3.27 1.43
C LEU A 116 10.79 3.32 2.41
N ALA A 117 11.57 4.39 2.40
CA ALA A 117 12.73 4.54 3.28
C ALA A 117 12.37 5.00 4.69
N ASN A 118 11.18 5.57 4.89
CA ASN A 118 10.76 6.10 6.20
C ASN A 118 9.47 5.45 6.68
N PRO A 119 9.50 4.15 6.99
CA PRO A 119 8.28 3.41 7.30
C PRO A 119 7.57 3.85 8.58
N HIS A 120 8.26 4.53 9.48
CA HIS A 120 7.68 4.96 10.76
C HIS A 120 7.63 6.46 10.92
N PHE A 121 7.62 7.15 9.81
CA PHE A 121 7.58 8.60 9.80
C PHE A 121 6.43 9.14 10.64
N ALA A 122 5.25 8.54 10.56
CA ALA A 122 4.07 9.00 11.29
C ALA A 122 4.15 8.77 12.80
N SER A 123 5.04 7.94 13.27
CA SER A 123 5.17 7.65 14.70
C SER A 123 6.18 8.58 15.39
N GLU A 124 6.80 9.43 14.64
CA GLU A 124 7.71 10.42 15.19
C GLU A 124 6.98 11.68 15.61
#